data_b4ce77f2b3508e0f97d06fe2c8a485ac
#
_entry.id   b4ce77f2b3508e0f97d06fe2c8a485ac
#
_cell.length_a   1.000
_cell.length_b   1.000
_cell.length_c   1.000
_cell.angle_alpha   90.00
_cell.angle_beta   90.00
_cell.angle_gamma   90.00
#
_symmetry.space_group_name_H-M   'P 1'
#
loop_
_entity.id
_entity.type
_entity.pdbx_description
1 polymer ?
#
loop_
_entity_poly.entity_id
_entity_poly.type
_entity_poly.pdbx_seq_one_letter_code
_entity_poly.pdbx_strand_id
1 'polypeptide(L)'
;MQIQGQGALVTGASRGLGRALAEQLAARGARVALVARELGPLDDVVAGIRARGGDAHAIAGDLAAKDAIHRIAGQAHGTVGEIGIAIHNASTLGPTPLRLLLDTECEDLTAVLEANLIGPFRLTKVLAGAMAIRGAGVIIHISSDAAVEPYPRWGAYAASKAAQDHLSRILAAELDGTGVRILAVDPGEMDTAMHAAAIPDADRATLQPPGAVAARILQMIEDDARAPTGARLVAPRWEVRP
;
A
#
# COMPACT_ATOMS: atom_id res chain seq x y z
N MET A 1 3.97 -7.89 15.22
CA MET A 1 5.37 -7.91 14.69
C MET A 1 6.06 -6.61 15.04
N GLN A 2 7.30 -6.60 15.54
CA GLN A 2 8.07 -5.35 15.74
C GLN A 2 8.61 -4.82 14.41
N ILE A 3 8.59 -3.51 14.22
CA ILE A 3 9.05 -2.85 12.99
C ILE A 3 10.58 -2.70 12.97
N GLN A 4 11.20 -2.47 14.13
CA GLN A 4 12.64 -2.25 14.24
C GLN A 4 13.44 -3.42 13.64
N GLY A 5 14.42 -3.09 12.79
CA GLY A 5 15.29 -4.06 12.13
C GLY A 5 14.68 -4.82 10.95
N GLN A 6 13.39 -4.63 10.65
CA GLN A 6 12.74 -5.29 9.51
C GLN A 6 13.16 -4.65 8.17
N GLY A 7 13.24 -5.47 7.14
CA GLY A 7 13.16 -4.99 5.76
C GLY A 7 11.71 -4.70 5.40
N ALA A 8 11.44 -3.51 4.90
CA ALA A 8 10.10 -3.08 4.49
C ALA A 8 10.08 -2.65 3.03
N LEU A 9 9.00 -2.97 2.32
CA LEU A 9 8.76 -2.51 0.95
C LEU A 9 7.45 -1.72 0.91
N VAL A 10 7.50 -0.49 0.39
CA VAL A 10 6.31 0.37 0.24
C VAL A 10 6.16 0.77 -1.23
N THR A 11 5.03 0.44 -1.83
CA THR A 11 4.72 0.85 -3.21
C THR A 11 3.95 2.17 -3.24
N GLY A 12 4.15 2.98 -4.30
CA GLY A 12 3.58 4.33 -4.38
C GLY A 12 4.15 5.29 -3.34
N ALA A 13 5.44 5.12 -3.00
CA ALA A 13 6.09 5.78 -1.87
C ALA A 13 6.60 7.21 -2.16
N SER A 14 6.41 7.74 -3.36
CA SER A 14 6.91 9.07 -3.73
C SER A 14 6.12 10.24 -3.14
N ARG A 15 4.87 10.02 -2.69
CA ARG A 15 3.98 11.06 -2.16
C ARG A 15 2.88 10.50 -1.27
N GLY A 16 2.11 11.40 -0.65
CA GLY A 16 0.90 11.07 0.12
C GLY A 16 1.13 10.03 1.21
N LEU A 17 0.21 9.07 1.32
CA LEU A 17 0.27 8.03 2.34
C LEU A 17 1.52 7.15 2.22
N GLY A 18 1.91 6.76 1.00
CA GLY A 18 3.08 5.90 0.79
C GLY A 18 4.38 6.55 1.26
N ARG A 19 4.56 7.85 1.01
CA ARG A 19 5.67 8.64 1.56
C ARG A 19 5.63 8.66 3.10
N ALA A 20 4.48 8.97 3.69
CA ALA A 20 4.33 9.04 5.14
C ALA A 20 4.61 7.68 5.83
N LEU A 21 4.16 6.56 5.21
CA LEU A 21 4.46 5.21 5.66
C LEU A 21 5.96 4.91 5.61
N ALA A 22 6.63 5.23 4.50
CA ALA A 22 8.07 5.02 4.35
C ALA A 22 8.88 5.82 5.37
N GLU A 23 8.56 7.11 5.55
CA GLU A 23 9.23 7.97 6.53
C GLU A 23 9.07 7.45 7.97
N GLN A 24 7.87 7.01 8.35
CA GLN A 24 7.61 6.51 9.70
C GLN A 24 8.13 5.09 9.95
N LEU A 25 8.16 4.21 8.94
CA LEU A 25 8.83 2.91 9.02
C LEU A 25 10.33 3.10 9.30
N ALA A 26 10.98 3.98 8.53
CA ALA A 26 12.40 4.27 8.72
C ALA A 26 12.67 4.91 10.09
N ALA A 27 11.81 5.83 10.56
CA ALA A 27 11.91 6.43 11.88
C ALA A 27 11.76 5.40 13.04
N ARG A 28 11.08 4.26 12.78
CA ARG A 28 10.97 3.13 13.72
C ARG A 28 12.06 2.07 13.52
N GLY A 29 13.10 2.38 12.74
CA GLY A 29 14.28 1.55 12.56
C GLY A 29 14.13 0.42 11.53
N ALA A 30 13.14 0.48 10.64
CA ALA A 30 13.08 -0.39 9.48
C ALA A 30 14.04 0.09 8.37
N ARG A 31 14.55 -0.84 7.56
CA ARG A 31 15.22 -0.56 6.30
C ARG A 31 14.15 -0.54 5.20
N VAL A 32 13.99 0.55 4.48
CA VAL A 32 12.81 0.75 3.63
C VAL A 32 13.18 0.82 2.15
N ALA A 33 12.63 -0.08 1.35
CA ALA A 33 12.61 -0.01 -0.11
C ALA A 33 11.36 0.75 -0.57
N LEU A 34 11.57 1.90 -1.19
CA LEU A 34 10.53 2.77 -1.73
C LEU A 34 10.35 2.50 -3.21
N VAL A 35 9.15 2.13 -3.65
CA VAL A 35 8.87 1.81 -5.04
C VAL A 35 7.90 2.82 -5.62
N ALA A 36 8.25 3.43 -6.76
CA ALA A 36 7.34 4.22 -7.61
C ALA A 36 7.85 4.22 -9.05
N ARG A 37 7.06 4.78 -9.99
CA ARG A 37 7.41 4.80 -11.41
C ARG A 37 8.59 5.71 -11.73
N GLU A 38 8.72 6.82 -11.03
CA GLU A 38 9.70 7.87 -11.25
C GLU A 38 10.71 7.95 -10.10
N LEU A 39 12.01 7.99 -10.43
CA LEU A 39 13.09 8.06 -9.43
C LEU A 39 13.15 9.41 -8.74
N GLY A 40 13.08 10.53 -9.47
CA GLY A 40 13.29 11.86 -8.88
C GLY A 40 12.48 12.12 -7.60
N PRO A 41 11.15 11.99 -7.63
CA PRO A 41 10.33 12.15 -6.42
C PRO A 41 10.62 11.11 -5.32
N LEU A 42 11.13 9.91 -5.67
CA LEU A 42 11.58 8.93 -4.66
C LEU A 42 12.89 9.34 -4.02
N ASP A 43 13.83 9.85 -4.80
CA ASP A 43 15.15 10.30 -4.31
C ASP A 43 15.01 11.43 -3.31
N ASP A 44 14.06 12.35 -3.52
CA ASP A 44 13.74 13.40 -2.54
C ASP A 44 13.27 12.82 -1.20
N VAL A 45 12.41 11.80 -1.23
CA VAL A 45 11.93 11.12 -0.02
C VAL A 45 13.07 10.37 0.67
N VAL A 46 13.88 9.64 -0.09
CA VAL A 46 15.05 8.90 0.43
C VAL A 46 16.05 9.84 1.06
N ALA A 47 16.38 10.96 0.39
CA ALA A 47 17.27 11.97 0.94
C ALA A 47 16.75 12.53 2.28
N GLY A 48 15.45 12.84 2.35
CA GLY A 48 14.80 13.29 3.58
C GLY A 48 14.84 12.26 4.71
N ILE A 49 14.64 10.98 4.41
CA ILE A 49 14.74 9.88 5.41
C ILE A 49 16.18 9.72 5.89
N ARG A 50 17.16 9.69 4.98
CA ARG A 50 18.59 9.53 5.31
C ARG A 50 19.14 10.71 6.12
N ALA A 51 18.69 11.94 5.81
CA ALA A 51 19.07 13.14 6.57
C ALA A 51 18.61 13.07 8.04
N ARG A 52 17.58 12.26 8.34
CA ARG A 52 17.11 11.98 9.71
C ARG A 52 17.68 10.69 10.30
N GLY A 53 18.70 10.11 9.67
CA GLY A 53 19.38 8.89 10.14
C GLY A 53 18.66 7.58 9.81
N GLY A 54 17.61 7.61 8.99
CA GLY A 54 16.90 6.41 8.57
C GLY A 54 17.58 5.69 7.40
N ASP A 55 17.25 4.42 7.19
CA ASP A 55 17.74 3.60 6.08
C ASP A 55 16.65 3.44 5.02
N ALA A 56 16.89 3.99 3.82
CA ALA A 56 15.91 4.03 2.75
C ALA A 56 16.57 3.93 1.36
N HIS A 57 15.90 3.26 0.41
CA HIS A 57 16.39 3.00 -0.94
C HIS A 57 15.29 3.19 -1.97
N ALA A 58 15.57 3.95 -3.03
CA ALA A 58 14.65 4.17 -4.13
C ALA A 58 14.74 3.05 -5.17
N ILE A 59 13.59 2.56 -5.63
CA ILE A 59 13.46 1.56 -6.69
C ILE A 59 12.44 2.06 -7.71
N ALA A 60 12.89 2.41 -8.92
CA ALA A 60 11.97 2.73 -10.00
C ALA A 60 11.32 1.46 -10.54
N GLY A 61 10.00 1.46 -10.66
CA GLY A 61 9.27 0.35 -11.27
C GLY A 61 7.78 0.60 -11.34
N ASP A 62 7.18 0.09 -12.42
CA ASP A 62 5.73 0.06 -12.59
C ASP A 62 5.21 -1.33 -12.25
N LEU A 63 4.30 -1.42 -11.28
CA LEU A 63 3.69 -2.69 -10.88
C LEU A 63 2.76 -3.27 -11.96
N ALA A 64 2.22 -2.43 -12.84
CA ALA A 64 1.44 -2.91 -13.98
C ALA A 64 2.30 -3.68 -14.99
N ALA A 65 3.60 -3.36 -15.08
CA ALA A 65 4.53 -4.05 -15.96
C ALA A 65 4.95 -5.41 -15.37
N LYS A 66 4.45 -6.51 -15.96
CA LYS A 66 4.71 -7.88 -15.50
C LYS A 66 6.19 -8.16 -15.29
N ASP A 67 7.03 -7.73 -16.22
CA ASP A 67 8.47 -8.00 -16.21
C ASP A 67 9.23 -7.20 -15.13
N ALA A 68 8.63 -6.13 -14.59
CA ALA A 68 9.23 -5.34 -13.52
C ALA A 68 9.16 -6.03 -12.14
N ILE A 69 8.22 -6.94 -11.91
CA ILE A 69 7.90 -7.49 -10.58
C ILE A 69 9.10 -8.20 -9.92
N HIS A 70 9.72 -9.14 -10.63
CA HIS A 70 10.88 -9.87 -10.08
C HIS A 70 12.09 -8.95 -9.88
N ARG A 71 12.28 -7.96 -10.78
CA ARG A 71 13.34 -6.96 -10.62
C ARG A 71 13.11 -6.09 -9.39
N ILE A 72 11.87 -5.60 -9.17
CA ILE A 72 11.51 -4.82 -7.98
C ILE A 72 11.77 -5.64 -6.71
N ALA A 73 11.27 -6.87 -6.64
CA ALA A 73 11.46 -7.73 -5.48
C ALA A 73 12.95 -8.05 -5.22
N GLY A 74 13.71 -8.35 -6.27
CA GLY A 74 15.15 -8.62 -6.18
C GLY A 74 15.97 -7.41 -5.74
N GLN A 75 15.69 -6.23 -6.29
CA GLN A 75 16.34 -4.98 -5.86
C GLN A 75 15.98 -4.63 -4.40
N ALA A 76 14.72 -4.80 -4.00
CA ALA A 76 14.31 -4.57 -2.62
C ALA A 76 15.06 -5.52 -1.67
N HIS A 77 15.08 -6.82 -1.99
CA HIS A 77 15.83 -7.79 -1.19
C HIS A 77 17.34 -7.44 -1.13
N GLY A 78 17.94 -7.05 -2.24
CA GLY A 78 19.36 -6.67 -2.30
C GLY A 78 19.71 -5.42 -1.48
N THR A 79 18.76 -4.51 -1.26
CA THR A 79 18.99 -3.25 -0.53
C THR A 79 18.58 -3.33 0.95
N VAL A 80 17.42 -3.93 1.27
CA VAL A 80 16.91 -3.96 2.65
C VAL A 80 17.01 -5.34 3.30
N GLY A 81 17.54 -6.33 2.58
CA GLY A 81 17.58 -7.72 3.01
C GLY A 81 16.21 -8.38 2.98
N GLU A 82 15.96 -9.31 3.88
CA GLU A 82 14.68 -10.00 3.95
C GLU A 82 13.52 -9.04 4.21
N ILE A 83 12.50 -9.13 3.35
CA ILE A 83 11.32 -8.27 3.46
C ILE A 83 10.34 -8.92 4.43
N GLY A 84 10.20 -8.33 5.62
CA GLY A 84 9.23 -8.73 6.64
C GLY A 84 7.91 -7.96 6.54
N ILE A 85 7.94 -6.75 5.96
CA ILE A 85 6.76 -5.89 5.84
C ILE A 85 6.62 -5.47 4.37
N ALA A 86 5.44 -5.70 3.78
CA ALA A 86 5.11 -5.21 2.44
C ALA A 86 3.81 -4.40 2.48
N ILE A 87 3.85 -3.16 1.96
CA ILE A 87 2.67 -2.30 1.90
C ILE A 87 2.37 -1.96 0.44
N HIS A 88 1.30 -2.53 -0.08
CA HIS A 88 0.77 -2.25 -1.40
C HIS A 88 -0.10 -1.00 -1.34
N ASN A 89 0.52 0.17 -1.51
CA ASN A 89 -0.15 1.46 -1.50
C ASN A 89 -0.27 2.09 -2.90
N ALA A 90 0.56 1.71 -3.86
CA ALA A 90 0.44 2.19 -5.23
C ALA A 90 -0.97 1.94 -5.79
N SER A 91 -1.58 2.98 -6.34
CA SER A 91 -2.94 2.92 -6.87
C SER A 91 -3.18 4.03 -7.90
N THR A 92 -4.18 3.84 -8.75
CA THR A 92 -4.69 4.84 -9.68
C THR A 92 -6.21 4.87 -9.67
N LEU A 93 -6.78 6.05 -9.89
CA LEU A 93 -8.22 6.22 -10.12
C LEU A 93 -8.63 5.86 -11.57
N GLY A 94 -7.65 5.77 -12.47
CA GLY A 94 -7.85 5.87 -13.90
C GLY A 94 -7.93 7.33 -14.35
N PRO A 95 -8.51 7.60 -15.52
CA PRO A 95 -8.70 8.96 -16.03
C PRO A 95 -9.59 9.81 -15.11
N THR A 96 -9.22 11.08 -14.95
CA THR A 96 -10.03 12.09 -14.26
C THR A 96 -10.39 13.24 -15.22
N PRO A 97 -11.58 13.85 -15.08
CA PRO A 97 -12.62 13.59 -14.07
C PRO A 97 -13.22 12.18 -14.17
N LEU A 98 -13.65 11.64 -13.02
CA LEU A 98 -14.24 10.30 -12.94
C LEU A 98 -15.51 10.20 -13.80
N ARG A 99 -15.66 9.11 -14.56
CA ARG A 99 -16.76 8.86 -15.49
C ARG A 99 -17.78 7.88 -14.92
N LEU A 100 -19.01 7.91 -15.44
CA LEU A 100 -19.96 6.82 -15.20
C LEU A 100 -19.42 5.51 -15.74
N LEU A 101 -19.81 4.39 -15.15
CA LEU A 101 -19.27 3.07 -15.53
C LEU A 101 -19.60 2.74 -17.00
N LEU A 102 -20.77 3.17 -17.50
CA LEU A 102 -21.14 2.99 -18.90
C LEU A 102 -20.34 3.86 -19.88
N ASP A 103 -19.70 4.93 -19.39
CA ASP A 103 -18.84 5.84 -20.16
C ASP A 103 -17.35 5.54 -19.95
N THR A 104 -17.02 4.47 -19.23
CA THR A 104 -15.64 4.04 -18.96
C THR A 104 -15.19 3.11 -20.08
N GLU A 105 -14.08 3.45 -20.72
CA GLU A 105 -13.46 2.56 -21.72
C GLU A 105 -12.95 1.26 -21.08
N CYS A 106 -13.08 0.14 -21.79
CA CYS A 106 -12.59 -1.16 -21.28
C CYS A 106 -11.08 -1.14 -21.03
N GLU A 107 -10.34 -0.38 -21.82
CA GLU A 107 -8.89 -0.17 -21.69
C GLU A 107 -8.54 0.57 -20.40
N ASP A 108 -9.32 1.60 -20.04
CA ASP A 108 -9.16 2.33 -18.77
C ASP A 108 -9.44 1.42 -17.58
N LEU A 109 -10.52 0.63 -17.64
CA LEU A 109 -10.82 -0.35 -16.61
C LEU A 109 -9.68 -1.37 -16.47
N THR A 110 -9.17 -1.89 -17.60
CA THR A 110 -8.05 -2.83 -17.62
C THR A 110 -6.80 -2.22 -16.98
N ALA A 111 -6.45 -0.98 -17.34
CA ALA A 111 -5.30 -0.28 -16.77
C ALA A 111 -5.42 -0.07 -15.25
N VAL A 112 -6.63 0.26 -14.77
CA VAL A 112 -6.89 0.37 -13.33
C VAL A 112 -6.73 -0.98 -12.63
N LEU A 113 -7.26 -2.07 -13.20
CA LEU A 113 -7.11 -3.42 -12.64
C LEU A 113 -5.65 -3.88 -12.65
N GLU A 114 -4.89 -3.61 -13.70
CA GLU A 114 -3.46 -3.96 -13.75
C GLU A 114 -2.67 -3.23 -12.66
N ALA A 115 -2.91 -1.93 -12.44
CA ALA A 115 -2.20 -1.15 -11.43
C ALA A 115 -2.62 -1.47 -9.99
N ASN A 116 -3.93 -1.60 -9.72
CA ASN A 116 -4.47 -1.69 -8.37
C ASN A 116 -4.62 -3.12 -7.86
N LEU A 117 -4.74 -4.11 -8.74
CA LEU A 117 -5.05 -5.50 -8.40
C LEU A 117 -3.97 -6.46 -8.88
N ILE A 118 -3.74 -6.54 -10.20
CA ILE A 118 -2.88 -7.57 -10.78
C ILE A 118 -1.41 -7.36 -10.42
N GLY A 119 -0.92 -6.13 -10.50
CA GLY A 119 0.45 -5.77 -10.12
C GLY A 119 0.76 -6.08 -8.65
N PRO A 120 -0.03 -5.57 -7.69
CA PRO A 120 0.08 -5.95 -6.27
C PRO A 120 -0.03 -7.45 -6.04
N PHE A 121 -0.93 -8.16 -6.72
CA PHE A 121 -1.05 -9.62 -6.61
C PHE A 121 0.22 -10.34 -7.08
N ARG A 122 0.79 -9.95 -8.23
CA ARG A 122 2.06 -10.52 -8.73
C ARG A 122 3.19 -10.33 -7.71
N LEU A 123 3.31 -9.13 -7.13
CA LEU A 123 4.35 -8.84 -6.14
C LEU A 123 4.09 -9.60 -4.83
N THR A 124 2.84 -9.70 -4.38
CA THR A 124 2.44 -10.49 -3.21
C THR A 124 2.87 -11.95 -3.36
N LYS A 125 2.66 -12.57 -4.53
CA LYS A 125 3.07 -13.98 -4.75
C LYS A 125 4.57 -14.19 -4.52
N VAL A 126 5.41 -13.25 -4.96
CA VAL A 126 6.87 -13.34 -4.78
C VAL A 126 7.24 -13.17 -3.30
N LEU A 127 6.64 -12.19 -2.62
CA LEU A 127 7.01 -11.84 -1.25
C LEU A 127 6.42 -12.84 -0.23
N ALA A 128 5.16 -13.23 -0.39
CA ALA A 128 4.47 -14.12 0.54
C ALA A 128 5.11 -15.50 0.59
N GLY A 129 5.60 -16.04 -0.54
CA GLY A 129 6.32 -17.30 -0.56
C GLY A 129 7.58 -17.29 0.30
N ALA A 130 8.40 -16.23 0.19
CA ALA A 130 9.58 -16.06 1.02
C ALA A 130 9.23 -15.84 2.50
N MET A 131 8.18 -15.07 2.81
CA MET A 131 7.69 -14.87 4.16
C MET A 131 7.19 -16.18 4.79
N ALA A 132 6.43 -17.00 4.05
CA ALA A 132 5.92 -18.29 4.52
C ALA A 132 7.04 -19.28 4.85
N ILE A 133 8.10 -19.33 4.04
CA ILE A 133 9.29 -20.17 4.33
C ILE A 133 9.97 -19.73 5.64
N ARG A 134 10.03 -18.42 5.92
CA ARG A 134 10.60 -17.89 7.17
C ARG A 134 9.68 -18.04 8.38
N GLY A 135 8.40 -18.29 8.17
CA GLY A 135 7.40 -18.35 9.24
C GLY A 135 7.00 -16.98 9.79
N ALA A 136 7.28 -15.88 9.08
CA ALA A 136 6.94 -14.53 9.54
C ALA A 136 6.83 -13.52 8.39
N GLY A 137 5.81 -12.67 8.44
CA GLY A 137 5.63 -11.56 7.49
C GLY A 137 4.29 -10.85 7.68
N VAL A 138 4.23 -9.62 7.19
CA VAL A 138 2.99 -8.84 7.12
C VAL A 138 2.87 -8.20 5.74
N ILE A 139 1.74 -8.41 5.09
CA ILE A 139 1.39 -7.76 3.82
C ILE A 139 0.12 -6.94 4.04
N ILE A 140 0.19 -5.67 3.69
CA ILE A 140 -0.94 -4.75 3.77
C ILE A 140 -1.32 -4.30 2.37
N HIS A 141 -2.59 -4.46 2.03
CA HIS A 141 -3.20 -3.85 0.86
C HIS A 141 -3.98 -2.60 1.30
N ILE A 142 -3.62 -1.44 0.77
CA ILE A 142 -4.37 -0.21 1.03
C ILE A 142 -5.66 -0.25 0.21
N SER A 143 -6.77 -0.38 0.92
CA SER A 143 -8.14 -0.43 0.42
C SER A 143 -8.76 0.97 0.31
N SER A 144 -10.07 1.05 0.31
CA SER A 144 -10.89 2.27 0.33
C SER A 144 -12.30 1.90 0.81
N ASP A 145 -13.05 2.87 1.30
CA ASP A 145 -14.50 2.77 1.49
C ASP A 145 -15.23 2.44 0.19
N ALA A 146 -14.75 2.95 -0.96
CA ALA A 146 -15.26 2.60 -2.29
C ALA A 146 -15.21 1.08 -2.62
N ALA A 147 -14.46 0.27 -1.87
CA ALA A 147 -14.51 -1.18 -1.97
C ALA A 147 -15.84 -1.77 -1.46
N VAL A 148 -16.59 -1.03 -0.67
CA VAL A 148 -17.83 -1.46 0.02
C VAL A 148 -19.01 -0.59 -0.39
N GLU A 149 -18.79 0.73 -0.50
CA GLU A 149 -19.84 1.70 -0.81
C GLU A 149 -19.92 1.96 -2.32
N PRO A 150 -21.12 1.89 -2.93
CA PRO A 150 -21.30 2.01 -4.36
C PRO A 150 -21.42 3.49 -4.82
N TYR A 151 -20.33 4.21 -4.82
CA TYR A 151 -20.31 5.60 -5.29
C TYR A 151 -20.44 5.69 -6.81
N PRO A 152 -21.38 6.46 -7.37
CA PRO A 152 -21.45 6.75 -8.79
C PRO A 152 -20.13 7.35 -9.30
N ARG A 153 -19.69 6.96 -10.50
CA ARG A 153 -18.44 7.34 -11.19
C ARG A 153 -17.16 6.69 -10.65
N TRP A 154 -17.19 5.97 -9.56
CA TRP A 154 -16.01 5.30 -8.99
C TRP A 154 -15.82 3.87 -9.51
N GLY A 155 -16.61 3.44 -10.51
CA GLY A 155 -16.77 2.02 -10.87
C GLY A 155 -15.48 1.26 -11.07
N ALA A 156 -14.54 1.75 -11.90
CA ALA A 156 -13.28 1.06 -12.17
C ALA A 156 -12.40 0.93 -10.90
N TYR A 157 -12.24 2.03 -10.17
CA TYR A 157 -11.48 2.05 -8.92
C TYR A 157 -12.13 1.18 -7.84
N ALA A 158 -13.43 1.35 -7.61
CA ALA A 158 -14.19 0.60 -6.62
C ALA A 158 -14.13 -0.91 -6.86
N ALA A 159 -14.35 -1.36 -8.10
CA ALA A 159 -14.23 -2.77 -8.48
C ALA A 159 -12.83 -3.32 -8.19
N SER A 160 -11.77 -2.55 -8.50
CA SER A 160 -10.38 -2.97 -8.22
C SER A 160 -10.12 -3.12 -6.72
N LYS A 161 -10.65 -2.21 -5.89
CA LYS A 161 -10.47 -2.25 -4.43
C LYS A 161 -11.30 -3.34 -3.77
N ALA A 162 -12.53 -3.57 -4.23
CA ALA A 162 -13.37 -4.68 -3.77
C ALA A 162 -12.72 -6.05 -4.07
N ALA A 163 -12.18 -6.20 -5.29
CA ALA A 163 -11.46 -7.40 -5.67
C ALA A 163 -10.18 -7.60 -4.84
N GLN A 164 -9.41 -6.52 -4.58
CA GLN A 164 -8.21 -6.56 -3.74
C GLN A 164 -8.54 -6.97 -2.30
N ASP A 165 -9.63 -6.44 -1.71
CA ASP A 165 -10.09 -6.81 -0.37
C ASP A 165 -10.47 -8.29 -0.31
N HIS A 166 -11.15 -8.80 -1.33
CA HIS A 166 -11.53 -10.22 -1.36
C HIS A 166 -10.32 -11.14 -1.55
N LEU A 167 -9.38 -10.79 -2.44
CA LEU A 167 -8.12 -11.52 -2.59
C LEU A 167 -7.29 -11.53 -1.30
N SER A 168 -7.28 -10.43 -0.56
CA SER A 168 -6.58 -10.37 0.74
C SER A 168 -7.12 -11.40 1.72
N ARG A 169 -8.43 -11.61 1.76
CA ARG A 169 -9.06 -12.62 2.63
C ARG A 169 -8.76 -14.05 2.17
N ILE A 170 -8.77 -14.30 0.85
CA ILE A 170 -8.41 -15.62 0.29
C ILE A 170 -6.96 -15.94 0.62
N LEU A 171 -6.01 -15.02 0.34
CA LEU A 171 -4.60 -15.19 0.65
C LEU A 171 -4.35 -15.42 2.15
N ALA A 172 -5.08 -14.72 3.01
CA ALA A 172 -5.01 -14.92 4.46
C ALA A 172 -5.41 -16.35 4.86
N ALA A 173 -6.48 -16.88 4.25
CA ALA A 173 -6.95 -18.24 4.51
C ALA A 173 -5.97 -19.31 3.95
N GLU A 174 -5.41 -19.08 2.75
CA GLU A 174 -4.44 -19.99 2.13
C GLU A 174 -3.06 -20.01 2.85
N LEU A 175 -2.71 -18.90 3.53
CA LEU A 175 -1.47 -18.76 4.29
C LEU A 175 -1.66 -19.00 5.79
N ASP A 176 -2.81 -19.53 6.21
CA ASP A 176 -3.05 -19.84 7.63
C ASP A 176 -1.99 -20.81 8.17
N GLY A 177 -1.55 -20.58 9.40
CA GLY A 177 -0.48 -21.38 10.05
C GLY A 177 0.93 -21.11 9.52
N THR A 178 1.15 -20.30 8.48
CA THR A 178 2.48 -19.98 7.94
C THR A 178 3.20 -18.85 8.67
N GLY A 179 2.52 -18.15 9.60
CA GLY A 179 3.05 -16.96 10.26
C GLY A 179 3.00 -15.68 9.42
N VAL A 180 2.41 -15.72 8.21
CA VAL A 180 2.21 -14.56 7.36
C VAL A 180 0.83 -13.96 7.63
N ARG A 181 0.77 -12.66 7.90
CA ARG A 181 -0.48 -11.90 8.05
C ARG A 181 -0.77 -11.09 6.78
N ILE A 182 -2.00 -11.17 6.30
CA ILE A 182 -2.50 -10.36 5.18
C ILE A 182 -3.62 -9.46 5.71
N LEU A 183 -3.51 -8.16 5.49
CA LEU A 183 -4.50 -7.17 5.93
C LEU A 183 -4.97 -6.32 4.75
N ALA A 184 -6.26 -5.99 4.72
CA ALA A 184 -6.79 -4.90 3.90
C ALA A 184 -7.08 -3.71 4.81
N VAL A 185 -6.57 -2.52 4.48
CA VAL A 185 -6.73 -1.33 5.33
C VAL A 185 -7.31 -0.19 4.52
N ASP A 186 -8.50 0.23 4.90
CA ASP A 186 -9.12 1.45 4.41
C ASP A 186 -8.52 2.65 5.17
N PRO A 187 -7.82 3.54 4.49
CA PRO A 187 -7.15 4.67 5.12
C PRO A 187 -8.10 5.83 5.45
N GLY A 188 -9.33 5.81 4.92
CA GLY A 188 -10.25 6.94 4.93
C GLY A 188 -9.82 8.08 4.01
N GLU A 189 -10.55 9.18 4.06
CA GLU A 189 -10.26 10.37 3.25
C GLU A 189 -9.04 11.13 3.78
N MET A 190 -8.10 11.42 2.87
CA MET A 190 -6.83 12.06 3.21
C MET A 190 -6.52 13.24 2.31
N ASP A 191 -5.87 14.27 2.84
CA ASP A 191 -5.34 15.38 2.05
C ASP A 191 -4.17 14.93 1.17
N THR A 192 -4.52 14.47 -0.03
CA THR A 192 -3.58 13.96 -1.03
C THR A 192 -3.92 14.44 -2.43
N ALA A 193 -2.94 14.43 -3.32
CA ALA A 193 -3.16 14.75 -4.73
C ALA A 193 -4.16 13.81 -5.41
N MET A 194 -4.24 12.53 -4.99
CA MET A 194 -5.21 11.57 -5.50
C MET A 194 -6.63 11.98 -5.09
N HIS A 195 -6.85 12.36 -3.83
CA HIS A 195 -8.16 12.82 -3.35
C HIS A 195 -8.59 14.11 -4.07
N ALA A 196 -7.69 15.09 -4.20
CA ALA A 196 -7.97 16.33 -4.93
C ALA A 196 -8.29 16.09 -6.41
N ALA A 197 -7.70 15.08 -7.06
CA ALA A 197 -8.03 14.72 -8.44
C ALA A 197 -9.41 14.03 -8.57
N ALA A 198 -9.84 13.29 -7.53
CA ALA A 198 -11.14 12.63 -7.49
C ALA A 198 -12.28 13.59 -7.13
N ILE A 199 -12.05 14.46 -6.13
CA ILE A 199 -13.02 15.38 -5.55
C ILE A 199 -12.38 16.78 -5.42
N PRO A 200 -12.32 17.55 -6.54
CA PRO A 200 -11.62 18.85 -6.55
C PRO A 200 -12.19 19.89 -5.57
N ASP A 201 -13.49 19.79 -5.28
CA ASP A 201 -14.24 20.76 -4.44
C ASP A 201 -14.33 20.31 -2.97
N ALA A 202 -13.60 19.26 -2.57
CA ALA A 202 -13.59 18.79 -1.19
C ALA A 202 -13.00 19.85 -0.24
N ASP A 203 -13.62 20.00 0.93
CA ASP A 203 -13.05 20.81 2.01
C ASP A 203 -11.82 20.09 2.61
N ARG A 204 -10.66 20.59 2.25
CA ARG A 204 -9.37 20.00 2.73
C ARG A 204 -9.22 20.03 4.24
N ALA A 205 -9.92 20.92 4.95
CA ALA A 205 -9.85 20.99 6.41
C ALA A 205 -10.50 19.79 7.10
N THR A 206 -11.38 19.07 6.40
CA THR A 206 -12.02 17.83 6.92
C THR A 206 -11.18 16.59 6.67
N LEU A 207 -10.18 16.67 5.79
CA LEU A 207 -9.36 15.54 5.38
C LEU A 207 -8.26 15.24 6.41
N GLN A 208 -7.98 13.94 6.59
CA GLN A 208 -6.92 13.53 7.50
C GLN A 208 -5.53 13.78 6.89
N PRO A 209 -4.54 14.23 7.67
CA PRO A 209 -3.17 14.26 7.21
C PRO A 209 -2.63 12.83 7.03
N PRO A 210 -1.95 12.52 5.89
CA PRO A 210 -1.42 11.18 5.62
C PRO A 210 -0.51 10.63 6.73
N GLY A 211 0.21 11.51 7.44
CA GLY A 211 1.07 11.12 8.56
C GLY A 211 0.30 10.52 9.74
N ALA A 212 -0.89 11.05 10.07
CA ALA A 212 -1.73 10.52 11.13
C ALA A 212 -2.29 9.13 10.76
N VAL A 213 -2.68 8.95 9.50
CA VAL A 213 -3.15 7.65 8.98
C VAL A 213 -2.02 6.63 8.95
N ALA A 214 -0.83 7.01 8.50
CA ALA A 214 0.35 6.15 8.51
C ALA A 214 0.67 5.64 9.92
N ALA A 215 0.61 6.50 10.94
CA ALA A 215 0.86 6.11 12.33
C ALA A 215 -0.08 4.99 12.81
N ARG A 216 -1.37 5.08 12.45
CA ARG A 216 -2.37 4.04 12.79
C ARG A 216 -2.10 2.73 12.06
N ILE A 217 -1.76 2.80 10.76
CA ILE A 217 -1.43 1.59 9.98
C ILE A 217 -0.20 0.88 10.56
N LEU A 218 0.83 1.62 10.99
CA LEU A 218 1.99 1.00 11.60
C LEU A 218 1.66 0.35 12.96
N GLN A 219 0.74 0.89 13.73
CA GLN A 219 0.26 0.20 14.94
C GLN A 219 -0.50 -1.10 14.61
N MET A 220 -1.24 -1.17 13.48
CA MET A 220 -1.87 -2.42 13.04
C MET A 220 -0.82 -3.50 12.69
N ILE A 221 0.35 -3.10 12.20
CA ILE A 221 1.48 -4.04 12.00
C ILE A 221 1.96 -4.60 13.34
N GLU A 222 2.07 -3.77 14.36
CA GLU A 222 2.63 -4.11 15.67
C GLU A 222 1.63 -4.83 16.58
N ASP A 223 0.33 -4.65 16.39
CA ASP A 223 -0.74 -5.23 17.21
C ASP A 223 -1.50 -6.32 16.45
N ASP A 224 -0.93 -7.53 16.40
CA ASP A 224 -1.52 -8.68 15.72
C ASP A 224 -2.80 -9.21 16.39
N ALA A 225 -2.96 -9.00 17.67
CA ALA A 225 -4.15 -9.40 18.39
C ALA A 225 -5.39 -8.59 17.95
N ARG A 226 -5.23 -7.29 17.66
CA ARG A 226 -6.30 -6.40 17.18
C ARG A 226 -6.40 -6.36 15.66
N ALA A 227 -5.34 -6.74 14.95
CA ALA A 227 -5.26 -6.81 13.50
C ALA A 227 -4.97 -8.25 13.03
N PRO A 228 -5.89 -9.21 13.23
CA PRO A 228 -5.69 -10.59 12.82
C PRO A 228 -5.60 -10.71 11.29
N THR A 229 -4.95 -11.77 10.82
CA THR A 229 -4.87 -12.06 9.37
C THR A 229 -6.26 -12.16 8.75
N GLY A 230 -6.41 -11.67 7.52
CA GLY A 230 -7.70 -11.61 6.80
C GLY A 230 -8.60 -10.44 7.20
N ALA A 231 -8.24 -9.64 8.19
CA ALA A 231 -9.04 -8.50 8.60
C ALA A 231 -9.07 -7.40 7.53
N ARG A 232 -10.27 -6.81 7.35
CA ARG A 232 -10.44 -5.50 6.74
C ARG A 232 -10.59 -4.45 7.84
N LEU A 233 -9.64 -3.54 7.94
CA LEU A 233 -9.56 -2.54 8.98
C LEU A 233 -9.81 -1.14 8.41
N VAL A 234 -10.34 -0.24 9.24
CA VAL A 234 -10.58 1.17 8.86
C VAL A 234 -9.71 2.04 9.74
N ALA A 235 -8.69 2.69 9.17
CA ALA A 235 -7.70 3.43 9.93
C ALA A 235 -8.29 4.58 10.77
N PRO A 236 -9.29 5.36 10.31
CA PRO A 236 -9.97 6.34 11.14
C PRO A 236 -10.62 5.78 12.41
N ARG A 237 -11.03 4.51 12.40
CA ARG A 237 -11.65 3.83 13.54
C ARG A 237 -10.65 3.13 14.46
N TRP A 238 -9.37 3.14 14.09
CA TRP A 238 -8.32 2.54 14.91
C TRP A 238 -7.95 3.46 16.07
N GLU A 239 -8.22 2.99 17.28
CA GLU A 239 -7.82 3.70 18.50
C GLU A 239 -6.32 3.55 18.74
N VAL A 240 -5.63 4.66 18.71
CA VAL A 240 -4.20 4.73 19.03
C VAL A 240 -4.00 4.50 20.51
N ARG A 241 -3.24 3.47 20.87
CA ARG A 241 -2.82 3.27 22.27
C ARG A 241 -1.53 4.05 22.54
N PRO A 242 -1.42 4.63 23.72
CA PRO A 242 -0.23 5.36 24.13
C PRO A 242 1.01 4.46 24.25
#